data_4b2c76af321fb1da0e789ff60f802f88
#
_entry.id   4b2c76af321fb1da0e789ff60f802f88
#
_cell.length_a   1.000
_cell.length_b   1.000
_cell.length_c   1.000
_cell.angle_alpha   90.00
_cell.angle_beta   90.00
_cell.angle_gamma   90.00
#
_symmetry.space_group_name_H-M   'P 1'
#
loop_
_entity.id
_entity.type
_entity.pdbx_description
1 polymer ?
#
loop_
_entity_poly.entity_id
_entity_poly.type
_entity_poly.pdbx_seq_one_letter_code
_entity_poly.pdbx_strand_id
1 'polypeptide(L)'
;MIRSFILALACFAAAAYADDRGAQVPEIPYDSVPNFLKLPPDLYLGEVSGVAVNSKKHVFVFSRGNTTGPAYAAAAAQILEFAPDGKYIREIGHNLYAWSFAHAMRFDKDDNLWAVDKGSDMIIKFNPEGRVVMVFGRKKEASDENAEAWKHPRPPLPAINGQFRQPTDVTWDTQGNIFISDGYINSRVAKFDKNGDWVKQWGNPGSDPGQFNTPHSIASDAQGNIYVADRGNRRIQVFDPDGMLLREITIDVPLPPVVHMWMGNPPATPVVTPGAAAPAATMQNGAPWAICITPGPGTQYLYSADAYPGRIYKLTLDGKVVGVFGSMGHQLKQFGWVHEIACPAENEIYTAELLNWRLQKLLLHPAK
;
A
#
# COMPACT_ATOMS: atom_id res chain seq x y z
N MET A 1 -21.57 41.61 64.46
CA MET A 1 -20.48 41.25 63.52
C MET A 1 -21.00 40.23 62.51
N ILE A 2 -21.41 40.69 61.34
CA ILE A 2 -21.99 39.86 60.32
C ILE A 2 -20.87 39.68 59.26
N ARG A 3 -20.43 38.42 59.04
CA ARG A 3 -19.45 38.08 58.03
C ARG A 3 -20.22 37.68 56.77
N SER A 4 -20.08 38.49 55.74
CA SER A 4 -20.56 38.17 54.36
C SER A 4 -19.62 37.21 53.71
N PHE A 5 -20.13 36.05 53.28
CA PHE A 5 -19.43 35.12 52.35
C PHE A 5 -19.77 35.53 50.93
N ILE A 6 -18.73 35.91 50.18
CA ILE A 6 -18.84 36.13 48.72
C ILE A 6 -18.57 34.78 48.05
N LEU A 7 -19.61 34.24 47.39
CA LEU A 7 -19.52 33.03 46.58
C LEU A 7 -19.04 33.44 45.16
N ALA A 8 -17.81 33.10 44.81
CA ALA A 8 -17.29 33.30 43.45
C ALA A 8 -17.80 32.16 42.55
N LEU A 9 -18.67 32.50 41.61
CA LEU A 9 -19.17 31.60 40.59
C LEU A 9 -18.12 31.51 39.46
N ALA A 10 -17.37 30.41 39.38
CA ALA A 10 -16.46 30.12 38.28
C ALA A 10 -17.27 29.60 37.07
N CYS A 11 -17.46 30.42 36.06
CA CYS A 11 -18.00 29.98 34.77
C CYS A 11 -16.94 29.15 34.03
N PHE A 12 -17.07 27.83 34.01
CA PHE A 12 -16.37 26.99 33.09
C PHE A 12 -17.01 27.14 31.68
N ALA A 13 -16.34 27.84 30.79
CA ALA A 13 -16.65 27.81 29.36
C ALA A 13 -16.26 26.42 28.84
N ALA A 14 -17.24 25.55 28.68
CA ALA A 14 -17.04 24.32 27.89
C ALA A 14 -16.83 24.74 26.46
N ALA A 15 -15.62 24.61 25.97
CA ALA A 15 -15.34 24.68 24.55
C ALA A 15 -16.08 23.48 23.91
N ALA A 16 -17.16 23.77 23.19
CA ALA A 16 -17.83 22.79 22.35
C ALA A 16 -16.85 22.44 21.21
N TYR A 17 -16.21 21.31 21.34
CA TYR A 17 -15.59 20.67 20.16
C TYR A 17 -16.75 20.33 19.23
N ALA A 18 -16.86 21.07 18.14
CA ALA A 18 -17.76 20.72 17.05
C ALA A 18 -17.33 19.33 16.56
N ASP A 19 -18.25 18.39 16.68
CA ASP A 19 -18.08 17.03 16.17
C ASP A 19 -18.14 17.11 14.64
N ASP A 20 -16.97 17.22 13.99
CA ASP A 20 -16.80 17.32 12.52
C ASP A 20 -17.03 15.97 11.80
N ARG A 21 -17.61 14.98 12.51
CA ARG A 21 -17.92 13.63 11.98
C ARG A 21 -19.03 13.61 10.94
N GLY A 22 -19.54 14.76 10.50
CA GLY A 22 -20.60 14.91 9.52
C GLY A 22 -20.22 15.71 8.26
N ALA A 23 -19.00 16.25 8.16
CA ALA A 23 -18.57 16.94 6.96
C ALA A 23 -18.41 15.92 5.83
N GLN A 24 -19.21 16.05 4.79
CA GLN A 24 -19.13 15.20 3.60
C GLN A 24 -17.76 15.44 2.94
N VAL A 25 -16.90 14.41 2.93
CA VAL A 25 -15.59 14.50 2.27
C VAL A 25 -15.83 14.78 0.78
N PRO A 26 -15.21 15.83 0.20
CA PRO A 26 -15.43 16.17 -1.18
C PRO A 26 -14.96 15.05 -2.12
N GLU A 27 -15.77 14.75 -3.13
CA GLU A 27 -15.32 13.91 -4.24
C GLU A 27 -14.39 14.69 -5.14
N ILE A 28 -13.24 14.10 -5.50
CA ILE A 28 -12.27 14.70 -6.42
C ILE A 28 -12.62 14.24 -7.83
N PRO A 29 -13.00 15.17 -8.73
CA PRO A 29 -13.13 14.85 -10.14
C PRO A 29 -11.80 14.39 -10.72
N TYR A 30 -11.81 13.39 -11.59
CA TYR A 30 -10.59 12.86 -12.21
C TYR A 30 -10.88 12.19 -13.55
N ASP A 31 -9.83 12.05 -14.35
CA ASP A 31 -9.86 11.29 -15.58
C ASP A 31 -8.94 10.08 -15.49
N SER A 32 -9.37 8.98 -16.10
CA SER A 32 -8.53 7.82 -16.38
C SER A 32 -8.10 7.89 -17.85
N VAL A 33 -6.79 7.88 -18.10
CA VAL A 33 -6.24 7.94 -19.46
C VAL A 33 -6.52 6.63 -20.20
N PRO A 34 -7.35 6.64 -21.26
CA PRO A 34 -7.70 5.42 -21.97
C PRO A 34 -6.48 4.79 -22.64
N ASN A 35 -6.36 3.47 -22.57
CA ASN A 35 -5.32 2.71 -23.25
C ASN A 35 -3.90 3.29 -23.03
N PHE A 36 -3.63 3.68 -21.78
CA PHE A 36 -2.35 4.31 -21.43
C PHE A 36 -1.18 3.41 -21.77
N LEU A 37 -1.17 2.14 -21.32
CA LEU A 37 -0.14 1.19 -21.67
C LEU A 37 -0.33 0.65 -23.08
N LYS A 38 0.71 0.76 -23.90
CA LYS A 38 0.77 0.25 -25.28
C LYS A 38 1.59 -1.03 -25.28
N LEU A 39 0.90 -2.14 -25.03
CA LEU A 39 1.52 -3.47 -24.97
C LEU A 39 1.90 -3.96 -26.39
N PRO A 40 3.04 -4.68 -26.54
CA PRO A 40 3.31 -5.46 -27.74
C PRO A 40 2.21 -6.50 -27.99
N PRO A 41 2.03 -6.95 -29.25
CA PRO A 41 0.93 -7.87 -29.61
C PRO A 41 0.88 -9.17 -28.81
N ASP A 42 2.03 -9.68 -28.39
CA ASP A 42 2.15 -10.98 -27.71
C ASP A 42 2.36 -10.84 -26.19
N LEU A 43 2.21 -9.63 -25.65
CA LEU A 43 2.37 -9.36 -24.22
C LEU A 43 1.02 -9.06 -23.58
N TYR A 44 0.67 -9.80 -22.55
CA TYR A 44 -0.56 -9.66 -21.79
C TYR A 44 -0.24 -9.46 -20.32
N LEU A 45 -0.96 -8.56 -19.66
CA LEU A 45 -0.92 -8.44 -18.22
C LEU A 45 -1.84 -9.50 -17.59
N GLY A 46 -1.38 -10.14 -16.52
CA GLY A 46 -2.23 -10.83 -15.55
C GLY A 46 -2.53 -9.91 -14.38
N GLU A 47 -2.65 -10.46 -13.17
CA GLU A 47 -2.75 -9.63 -11.97
C GLU A 47 -1.60 -8.63 -11.92
N VAL A 48 -1.93 -7.34 -11.92
CA VAL A 48 -0.94 -6.27 -11.75
C VAL A 48 -0.82 -5.97 -10.26
N SER A 49 0.26 -6.45 -9.66
CA SER A 49 0.47 -6.33 -8.22
C SER A 49 1.22 -5.06 -7.82
N GLY A 50 2.02 -4.50 -8.73
CA GLY A 50 2.88 -3.36 -8.44
C GLY A 50 2.94 -2.32 -9.55
N VAL A 51 3.14 -1.06 -9.15
CA VAL A 51 3.38 0.09 -10.03
C VAL A 51 4.37 1.05 -9.39
N ALA A 52 5.37 1.49 -10.14
CA ALA A 52 6.30 2.53 -9.72
C ALA A 52 6.62 3.48 -10.89
N VAL A 53 7.02 4.70 -10.56
CA VAL A 53 7.40 5.72 -11.54
C VAL A 53 8.75 6.29 -11.15
N ASN A 54 9.71 6.29 -12.08
CA ASN A 54 11.05 6.81 -11.84
C ASN A 54 11.15 8.33 -12.08
N SER A 55 12.33 8.93 -11.85
CA SER A 55 12.59 10.35 -12.06
C SER A 55 12.38 10.81 -13.51
N LYS A 56 12.54 9.91 -14.48
CA LYS A 56 12.33 10.15 -15.92
C LYS A 56 10.86 10.01 -16.34
N LYS A 57 9.95 9.79 -15.37
CA LYS A 57 8.51 9.53 -15.59
C LYS A 57 8.23 8.23 -16.36
N HIS A 58 9.19 7.32 -16.44
CA HIS A 58 8.90 5.97 -16.93
C HIS A 58 8.03 5.25 -15.91
N VAL A 59 7.08 4.50 -16.41
CA VAL A 59 6.14 3.72 -15.60
C VAL A 59 6.54 2.26 -15.63
N PHE A 60 6.66 1.66 -14.46
CA PHE A 60 7.00 0.25 -14.30
C PHE A 60 5.80 -0.49 -13.76
N VAL A 61 5.58 -1.69 -14.29
CA VAL A 61 4.46 -2.55 -13.95
C VAL A 61 4.98 -3.89 -13.49
N PHE A 62 4.59 -4.33 -12.30
CA PHE A 62 4.91 -5.66 -11.79
C PHE A 62 3.68 -6.55 -11.95
N SER A 63 3.74 -7.43 -12.92
CA SER A 63 2.68 -8.36 -13.26
C SER A 63 3.00 -9.75 -12.73
N ARG A 64 1.98 -10.46 -12.23
CA ARG A 64 2.06 -11.88 -11.86
C ARG A 64 1.94 -12.82 -13.06
N GLY A 65 1.85 -12.31 -14.26
CA GLY A 65 1.48 -13.06 -15.44
C GLY A 65 -0.04 -13.24 -15.53
N ASN A 66 -0.52 -14.44 -15.80
CA ASN A 66 -1.93 -14.71 -16.06
C ASN A 66 -2.68 -15.36 -14.88
N THR A 67 -2.15 -15.34 -13.66
CA THR A 67 -2.71 -16.10 -12.55
C THR A 67 -3.64 -15.26 -11.69
N THR A 68 -4.77 -15.83 -11.31
CA THR A 68 -5.71 -15.30 -10.31
C THR A 68 -5.56 -15.96 -8.95
N GLY A 69 -4.48 -16.68 -8.74
CA GLY A 69 -4.18 -17.37 -7.50
C GLY A 69 -2.69 -17.48 -7.27
N PRO A 70 -2.25 -17.96 -6.13
CA PRO A 70 -0.83 -18.06 -5.83
C PRO A 70 -0.15 -19.05 -6.78
N ALA A 71 0.44 -18.53 -7.84
CA ALA A 71 1.35 -19.27 -8.70
C ALA A 71 2.73 -19.34 -8.03
N TYR A 72 2.75 -19.78 -6.77
CA TYR A 72 3.99 -19.93 -6.03
C TYR A 72 4.96 -20.84 -6.80
N ALA A 73 6.23 -20.43 -6.81
CA ALA A 73 7.30 -21.07 -7.56
C ALA A 73 7.15 -20.99 -9.11
N ALA A 74 6.23 -20.19 -9.63
CA ALA A 74 6.15 -19.94 -11.06
C ALA A 74 6.92 -18.66 -11.44
N ALA A 75 7.80 -18.74 -12.41
CA ALA A 75 8.58 -17.61 -12.93
C ALA A 75 7.80 -16.75 -13.93
N ALA A 76 6.47 -16.68 -13.81
CA ALA A 76 5.63 -15.90 -14.71
C ALA A 76 5.60 -14.40 -14.40
N ALA A 77 6.13 -14.00 -13.23
CA ALA A 77 6.16 -12.59 -12.86
C ALA A 77 7.12 -11.79 -13.74
N GLN A 78 6.67 -10.60 -14.16
CA GLN A 78 7.40 -9.72 -15.06
C GLN A 78 7.39 -8.30 -14.54
N ILE A 79 8.54 -7.62 -14.59
CA ILE A 79 8.64 -6.17 -14.46
C ILE A 79 8.77 -5.57 -15.85
N LEU A 80 7.78 -4.78 -16.24
CA LEU A 80 7.68 -4.18 -17.56
C LEU A 80 7.89 -2.67 -17.47
N GLU A 81 8.80 -2.12 -18.24
CA GLU A 81 9.10 -0.68 -18.31
C GLU A 81 8.38 -0.04 -19.49
N PHE A 82 7.72 1.09 -19.25
CA PHE A 82 7.03 1.90 -20.26
C PHE A 82 7.52 3.34 -20.21
N ALA A 83 7.61 3.98 -21.38
CA ALA A 83 7.90 5.40 -21.51
C ALA A 83 6.75 6.27 -20.91
N PRO A 84 6.95 7.57 -20.70
CA PRO A 84 5.92 8.47 -20.16
C PRO A 84 4.63 8.52 -20.97
N ASP A 85 4.70 8.19 -22.27
CA ASP A 85 3.54 8.10 -23.17
C ASP A 85 2.88 6.71 -23.20
N GLY A 86 3.35 5.79 -22.34
CA GLY A 86 2.86 4.42 -22.21
C GLY A 86 3.41 3.42 -23.22
N LYS A 87 4.39 3.81 -24.06
CA LYS A 87 5.04 2.89 -25.00
C LYS A 87 5.94 1.91 -24.25
N TYR A 88 5.79 0.61 -24.55
CA TYR A 88 6.66 -0.44 -23.99
C TYR A 88 8.12 -0.22 -24.37
N ILE A 89 9.02 -0.42 -23.40
CA ILE A 89 10.48 -0.30 -23.59
C ILE A 89 11.15 -1.66 -23.46
N ARG A 90 11.01 -2.32 -22.31
CA ARG A 90 11.71 -3.58 -22.00
C ARG A 90 11.09 -4.31 -20.82
N GLU A 91 11.51 -5.54 -20.63
CA GLU A 91 11.33 -6.32 -19.40
C GLU A 91 12.62 -6.29 -18.58
N ILE A 92 12.48 -6.24 -17.25
CA ILE A 92 13.58 -6.30 -16.27
C ILE A 92 13.46 -7.60 -15.47
N GLY A 93 14.58 -8.28 -15.25
CA GLY A 93 14.63 -9.50 -14.45
C GLY A 93 13.90 -10.67 -15.10
N HIS A 94 13.96 -10.79 -16.44
CA HIS A 94 13.36 -11.90 -17.16
C HIS A 94 13.86 -13.25 -16.61
N ASN A 95 12.91 -14.13 -16.25
CA ASN A 95 13.18 -15.45 -15.66
C ASN A 95 14.06 -15.42 -14.40
N LEU A 96 14.05 -14.32 -13.65
CA LEU A 96 14.83 -14.24 -12.42
C LEU A 96 14.36 -15.29 -11.40
N TYR A 97 15.31 -16.04 -10.85
CA TYR A 97 15.06 -17.05 -9.83
C TYR A 97 14.26 -16.56 -8.61
N ALA A 98 14.40 -15.28 -8.28
CA ALA A 98 13.67 -14.65 -7.16
C ALA A 98 12.15 -14.57 -7.40
N TRP A 99 11.65 -14.68 -8.61
CA TRP A 99 10.23 -14.57 -8.90
C TRP A 99 9.47 -15.81 -8.44
N SER A 100 8.40 -15.59 -7.68
CA SER A 100 7.49 -16.61 -7.20
C SER A 100 6.06 -16.06 -7.05
N PHE A 101 5.90 -14.92 -6.37
CA PHE A 101 4.62 -14.25 -6.23
C PHE A 101 4.84 -12.75 -6.05
N ALA A 102 4.88 -12.02 -7.16
CA ALA A 102 5.09 -10.58 -7.20
C ALA A 102 4.16 -9.82 -6.26
N HIS A 103 4.69 -8.86 -5.50
CA HIS A 103 3.88 -8.13 -4.52
C HIS A 103 3.91 -6.62 -4.73
N ALA A 104 5.05 -5.96 -4.53
CA ALA A 104 5.18 -4.51 -4.63
C ALA A 104 6.48 -4.09 -5.30
N MET A 105 6.56 -2.84 -5.76
CA MET A 105 7.80 -2.25 -6.22
C MET A 105 7.85 -0.75 -6.00
N ARG A 106 9.06 -0.22 -5.73
CA ARG A 106 9.32 1.19 -5.46
C ARG A 106 10.63 1.62 -6.12
N PHE A 107 10.76 2.92 -6.34
CA PHE A 107 12.03 3.54 -6.70
C PHE A 107 12.64 4.24 -5.49
N ASP A 108 13.93 4.06 -5.26
CA ASP A 108 14.69 4.91 -4.35
C ASP A 108 15.08 6.24 -5.03
N LYS A 109 15.68 7.17 -4.27
CA LYS A 109 16.08 8.49 -4.77
C LYS A 109 17.13 8.47 -5.89
N ASP A 110 17.81 7.35 -6.08
CA ASP A 110 18.87 7.16 -7.07
C ASP A 110 18.37 6.36 -8.30
N ASP A 111 17.03 6.28 -8.47
CA ASP A 111 16.35 5.52 -9.52
C ASP A 111 16.67 4.01 -9.52
N ASN A 112 17.08 3.45 -8.39
CA ASN A 112 17.12 2.01 -8.29
C ASN A 112 15.70 1.47 -8.05
N LEU A 113 15.34 0.44 -8.81
CA LEU A 113 14.08 -0.26 -8.66
C LEU A 113 14.19 -1.34 -7.59
N TRP A 114 13.28 -1.32 -6.64
CA TRP A 114 13.15 -2.35 -5.61
C TRP A 114 11.87 -3.14 -5.83
N ALA A 115 12.00 -4.44 -5.94
CA ALA A 115 10.89 -5.35 -6.14
C ALA A 115 10.77 -6.29 -4.93
N VAL A 116 9.57 -6.37 -4.38
CA VAL A 116 9.23 -7.27 -3.28
C VAL A 116 8.48 -8.47 -3.85
N ASP A 117 9.03 -9.66 -3.66
CA ASP A 117 8.36 -10.89 -4.02
C ASP A 117 7.96 -11.66 -2.75
N LYS A 118 6.66 -11.69 -2.50
CA LYS A 118 6.08 -12.33 -1.32
C LYS A 118 6.27 -13.84 -1.31
N GLY A 119 6.24 -14.46 -2.49
CA GLY A 119 6.29 -15.92 -2.58
C GLY A 119 7.67 -16.49 -2.35
N SER A 120 8.70 -15.74 -2.69
CA SER A 120 10.10 -16.12 -2.46
C SER A 120 10.68 -15.62 -1.14
N ASP A 121 9.93 -14.80 -0.38
CA ASP A 121 10.43 -14.13 0.82
C ASP A 121 11.61 -13.18 0.53
N MET A 122 11.66 -12.58 -0.68
CA MET A 122 12.82 -11.82 -1.15
C MET A 122 12.46 -10.38 -1.51
N ILE A 123 13.44 -9.50 -1.34
CA ILE A 123 13.43 -8.14 -1.88
C ILE A 123 14.67 -7.96 -2.75
N ILE A 124 14.49 -7.51 -3.97
CA ILE A 124 15.51 -7.40 -5.00
C ILE A 124 15.68 -5.95 -5.40
N LYS A 125 16.91 -5.43 -5.33
CA LYS A 125 17.28 -4.11 -5.83
C LYS A 125 17.94 -4.23 -7.21
N PHE A 126 17.41 -3.49 -8.17
CA PHE A 126 17.98 -3.32 -9.50
C PHE A 126 18.53 -1.90 -9.64
N ASN A 127 19.67 -1.76 -10.29
CA ASN A 127 20.13 -0.44 -10.70
C ASN A 127 19.35 0.07 -11.94
N PRO A 128 19.53 1.33 -12.38
CA PRO A 128 18.80 1.88 -13.52
C PRO A 128 18.99 1.09 -14.84
N GLU A 129 20.11 0.36 -15.00
CA GLU A 129 20.35 -0.50 -16.14
C GLU A 129 19.58 -1.83 -16.06
N GLY A 130 18.94 -2.13 -14.90
CA GLY A 130 18.19 -3.36 -14.67
C GLY A 130 19.04 -4.53 -14.17
N ARG A 131 20.24 -4.29 -13.64
CA ARG A 131 21.09 -5.31 -13.02
C ARG A 131 20.78 -5.43 -11.54
N VAL A 132 20.69 -6.65 -11.02
CA VAL A 132 20.57 -6.91 -9.58
C VAL A 132 21.84 -6.45 -8.88
N VAL A 133 21.69 -5.58 -7.89
CA VAL A 133 22.80 -5.00 -7.11
C VAL A 133 22.70 -5.29 -5.61
N MET A 134 21.52 -5.70 -5.12
CA MET A 134 21.31 -6.10 -3.72
C MET A 134 20.12 -7.06 -3.63
N VAL A 135 20.19 -7.99 -2.69
CA VAL A 135 19.11 -8.94 -2.41
C VAL A 135 18.97 -9.13 -0.91
N PHE A 136 17.74 -9.09 -0.42
CA PHE A 136 17.37 -9.48 0.94
C PHE A 136 16.50 -10.73 0.91
N GLY A 137 16.60 -11.53 1.95
CA GLY A 137 15.83 -12.76 2.09
C GLY A 137 16.37 -13.92 1.26
N ARG A 138 15.67 -15.03 1.33
CA ARG A 138 16.04 -16.26 0.64
C ARG A 138 14.79 -17.06 0.30
N LYS A 139 14.69 -17.46 -0.96
CA LYS A 139 13.69 -18.42 -1.41
C LYS A 139 13.99 -19.80 -0.81
N LYS A 140 12.98 -20.44 -0.26
CA LYS A 140 13.07 -21.82 0.20
C LYS A 140 13.06 -22.78 -0.98
N GLU A 141 13.89 -23.80 -0.90
CA GLU A 141 14.07 -24.82 -1.92
C GLU A 141 13.76 -26.23 -1.38
N ALA A 142 13.60 -27.18 -2.30
CA ALA A 142 13.40 -28.58 -1.95
C ALA A 142 14.58 -29.18 -1.15
N SER A 143 15.77 -28.59 -1.25
CA SER A 143 16.94 -28.94 -0.46
C SER A 143 16.84 -28.49 1.01
N ASP A 144 15.95 -27.55 1.31
CA ASP A 144 15.65 -27.18 2.70
C ASP A 144 14.69 -28.26 3.24
N GLU A 145 15.14 -29.07 4.15
CA GLU A 145 14.40 -30.24 4.66
C GLU A 145 13.00 -29.85 5.17
N ASN A 146 11.96 -30.50 4.67
CA ASN A 146 10.55 -30.19 4.93
C ASN A 146 10.12 -28.77 4.50
N ALA A 147 10.86 -28.11 3.60
CA ALA A 147 10.46 -26.80 3.13
C ALA A 147 9.32 -26.92 2.14
N GLU A 148 8.24 -26.20 2.42
CA GLU A 148 7.23 -25.85 1.45
C GLU A 148 7.37 -24.34 1.22
N ALA A 149 7.74 -23.93 0.00
CA ALA A 149 8.20 -22.58 -0.33
C ALA A 149 7.23 -21.46 0.11
N TRP A 150 5.95 -21.76 0.21
CA TRP A 150 4.89 -20.78 0.55
C TRP A 150 4.19 -21.06 1.88
N LYS A 151 4.50 -22.19 2.55
CA LYS A 151 3.88 -22.53 3.83
C LYS A 151 4.75 -22.07 4.99
N HIS A 152 4.09 -21.44 5.94
CA HIS A 152 4.69 -21.04 7.21
C HIS A 152 3.90 -21.67 8.35
N PRO A 153 4.56 -22.07 9.44
CA PRO A 153 3.87 -22.65 10.61
C PRO A 153 2.81 -21.71 11.19
N ARG A 154 1.77 -22.30 11.74
CA ARG A 154 0.76 -21.57 12.52
C ARG A 154 0.61 -22.24 13.90
N PRO A 155 0.83 -21.50 15.01
CA PRO A 155 1.22 -20.09 15.08
C PRO A 155 2.59 -19.82 14.43
N PRO A 156 2.87 -18.58 14.02
CA PRO A 156 4.16 -18.23 13.43
C PRO A 156 5.32 -18.49 14.39
N LEU A 157 6.43 -18.97 13.86
CA LEU A 157 7.69 -19.03 14.61
C LEU A 157 8.18 -17.59 14.91
N PRO A 158 8.96 -17.39 16.00
CA PRO A 158 9.59 -16.10 16.27
C PRO A 158 10.32 -15.55 15.05
N ALA A 159 10.20 -14.23 14.82
CA ALA A 159 10.89 -13.58 13.72
C ALA A 159 12.41 -13.61 13.94
N ILE A 160 13.16 -13.86 12.88
CA ILE A 160 14.62 -13.89 12.87
C ILE A 160 15.14 -12.66 12.14
N ASN A 161 16.20 -12.05 12.67
CA ASN A 161 16.83 -10.90 12.03
C ASN A 161 17.34 -11.25 10.62
N GLY A 162 17.05 -10.39 9.65
CA GLY A 162 17.46 -10.59 8.26
C GLY A 162 16.70 -11.66 7.48
N GLN A 163 15.73 -12.36 8.08
CA GLN A 163 14.87 -13.33 7.40
C GLN A 163 13.45 -12.78 7.28
N PHE A 164 12.86 -12.92 6.10
CA PHE A 164 11.49 -12.50 5.82
C PHE A 164 10.55 -13.69 5.73
N ARG A 165 9.26 -13.41 5.98
CA ARG A 165 8.17 -14.36 5.75
C ARG A 165 7.00 -13.63 5.14
N GLN A 166 6.94 -13.67 3.82
CA GLN A 166 5.95 -12.99 2.99
C GLN A 166 5.98 -11.46 3.19
N PRO A 167 7.11 -10.79 2.86
CA PRO A 167 7.25 -9.34 2.91
C PRO A 167 6.27 -8.68 1.95
N THR A 168 5.95 -7.41 2.22
CA THR A 168 4.87 -6.71 1.49
C THR A 168 5.34 -5.50 0.71
N ASP A 169 6.20 -4.62 1.28
CA ASP A 169 6.59 -3.38 0.62
C ASP A 169 7.90 -2.82 1.22
N VAL A 170 8.47 -1.76 0.62
CA VAL A 170 9.74 -1.15 1.02
C VAL A 170 9.70 0.37 0.91
N THR A 171 10.38 1.08 1.82
CA THR A 171 10.58 2.53 1.78
C THR A 171 11.92 2.92 2.41
N TRP A 172 12.26 4.22 2.37
CA TRP A 172 13.56 4.76 2.87
C TRP A 172 13.33 6.02 3.67
N ASP A 173 14.18 6.25 4.67
CA ASP A 173 14.28 7.57 5.32
C ASP A 173 15.19 8.53 4.55
N THR A 174 15.32 9.74 5.07
CA THR A 174 16.19 10.79 4.47
C THR A 174 17.67 10.46 4.48
N GLN A 175 18.10 9.51 5.31
CA GLN A 175 19.49 9.04 5.40
C GLN A 175 19.76 7.85 4.45
N GLY A 176 18.71 7.31 3.83
CA GLY A 176 18.77 6.16 2.95
C GLY A 176 18.70 4.82 3.69
N ASN A 177 18.37 4.82 5.00
CA ASN A 177 18.05 3.58 5.68
C ASN A 177 16.81 2.94 5.04
N ILE A 178 16.78 1.62 5.00
CA ILE A 178 15.81 0.82 4.30
C ILE A 178 14.81 0.26 5.31
N PHE A 179 13.51 0.42 5.03
CA PHE A 179 12.43 -0.11 5.86
C PHE A 179 11.58 -1.05 5.05
N ILE A 180 11.42 -2.28 5.53
CA ILE A 180 10.69 -3.34 4.85
C ILE A 180 9.53 -3.76 5.75
N SER A 181 8.30 -3.67 5.24
CA SER A 181 7.14 -4.27 5.89
C SER A 181 7.14 -5.78 5.64
N ASP A 182 7.33 -6.56 6.69
CA ASP A 182 7.36 -8.02 6.67
C ASP A 182 6.02 -8.54 7.22
N GLY A 183 4.98 -8.42 6.37
CA GLY A 183 3.61 -8.20 6.81
C GLY A 183 2.77 -9.45 7.02
N TYR A 184 2.77 -10.43 6.11
CA TYR A 184 1.78 -11.50 6.16
C TYR A 184 1.96 -12.48 7.32
N ILE A 185 3.20 -12.72 7.74
CA ILE A 185 3.51 -13.71 8.77
C ILE A 185 4.17 -13.07 10.00
N ASN A 186 5.20 -12.24 9.79
CA ASN A 186 5.98 -11.70 10.90
C ASN A 186 5.34 -10.45 11.54
N SER A 187 4.45 -9.75 10.82
CA SER A 187 3.73 -8.56 11.32
C SER A 187 4.68 -7.52 11.95
N ARG A 188 5.73 -7.14 11.22
CA ARG A 188 6.77 -6.21 11.68
C ARG A 188 7.23 -5.27 10.59
N VAL A 189 7.99 -4.24 10.98
CA VAL A 189 8.86 -3.44 10.11
C VAL A 189 10.31 -3.79 10.44
N ALA A 190 11.10 -4.12 9.43
CA ALA A 190 12.53 -4.39 9.53
C ALA A 190 13.32 -3.20 8.99
N LYS A 191 14.28 -2.67 9.77
CA LYS A 191 15.17 -1.57 9.41
C LYS A 191 16.57 -2.09 9.10
N PHE A 192 17.09 -1.67 7.96
CA PHE A 192 18.48 -1.87 7.54
C PHE A 192 19.10 -0.50 7.30
N ASP A 193 20.42 -0.42 7.42
CA ASP A 193 21.14 0.77 6.98
C ASP A 193 21.18 0.84 5.44
N LYS A 194 21.73 1.94 4.90
CA LYS A 194 21.85 2.17 3.45
C LYS A 194 22.72 1.13 2.72
N ASN A 195 23.58 0.40 3.45
CA ASN A 195 24.44 -0.65 2.89
C ASN A 195 23.78 -2.02 2.91
N GLY A 196 22.63 -2.15 3.57
CA GLY A 196 21.89 -3.40 3.74
C GLY A 196 22.21 -4.15 5.02
N ASP A 197 22.91 -3.54 5.96
CA ASP A 197 23.22 -4.14 7.26
C ASP A 197 22.02 -4.01 8.19
N TRP A 198 21.72 -5.09 8.91
CA TRP A 198 20.61 -5.13 9.87
C TRP A 198 20.81 -4.12 11.00
N VAL A 199 19.78 -3.31 11.25
CA VAL A 199 19.77 -2.36 12.37
C VAL A 199 18.83 -2.82 13.48
N LYS A 200 17.54 -2.95 13.20
CA LYS A 200 16.52 -3.30 14.19
C LYS A 200 15.20 -3.68 13.54
N GLN A 201 14.23 -4.01 14.36
CA GLN A 201 12.83 -4.17 13.97
C GLN A 201 11.91 -3.59 15.03
N TRP A 202 10.65 -3.35 14.66
CA TRP A 202 9.56 -3.10 15.59
C TRP A 202 8.27 -3.71 15.08
N GLY A 203 7.28 -3.82 15.98
CA GLY A 203 6.02 -4.48 15.70
C GLY A 203 6.05 -5.97 15.95
N ASN A 204 4.88 -6.49 16.21
CA ASN A 204 4.56 -7.89 16.41
C ASN A 204 3.06 -8.08 16.13
N PRO A 205 2.57 -9.32 15.95
CA PRO A 205 1.16 -9.56 15.71
C PRO A 205 0.26 -9.03 16.83
N GLY A 206 -0.78 -8.27 16.48
CA GLY A 206 -1.76 -7.74 17.42
C GLY A 206 -2.50 -6.51 16.91
N SER A 207 -3.29 -5.89 17.80
CA SER A 207 -4.10 -4.71 17.51
C SER A 207 -3.79 -3.49 18.40
N ASP A 208 -2.94 -3.64 19.41
CA ASP A 208 -2.52 -2.51 20.24
C ASP A 208 -1.65 -1.54 19.45
N PRO A 209 -1.47 -0.30 19.91
CA PRO A 209 -0.54 0.65 19.30
C PRO A 209 0.87 0.06 19.17
N GLY A 210 1.44 0.17 17.96
CA GLY A 210 2.74 -0.42 17.63
C GLY A 210 2.71 -1.91 17.27
N GLN A 211 1.59 -2.60 17.43
CA GLN A 211 1.38 -3.96 16.91
C GLN A 211 0.75 -3.90 15.51
N PHE A 212 0.83 -4.98 14.75
CA PHE A 212 0.32 -5.05 13.39
C PHE A 212 -0.53 -6.30 13.13
N ASN A 213 -1.48 -6.12 12.25
CA ASN A 213 -2.23 -7.21 11.62
C ASN A 213 -2.12 -7.08 10.10
N THR A 214 -1.15 -7.75 9.53
CA THR A 214 -0.83 -7.66 8.10
C THR A 214 -0.47 -6.24 7.66
N PRO A 215 0.66 -5.65 8.09
CA PRO A 215 1.18 -4.42 7.50
C PRO A 215 1.47 -4.68 6.02
N HIS A 216 0.67 -4.02 5.13
CA HIS A 216 0.59 -4.39 3.72
C HIS A 216 1.32 -3.45 2.78
N SER A 217 1.44 -2.19 3.13
CA SER A 217 2.15 -1.18 2.36
C SER A 217 2.88 -0.24 3.31
N ILE A 218 3.97 0.36 2.85
CA ILE A 218 4.81 1.27 3.65
C ILE A 218 5.26 2.44 2.78
N ALA A 219 5.25 3.65 3.33
CA ALA A 219 5.72 4.86 2.67
C ALA A 219 6.45 5.77 3.66
N SER A 220 7.22 6.73 3.19
CA SER A 220 7.90 7.73 4.02
C SER A 220 7.61 9.13 3.54
N ASP A 221 7.57 10.09 4.46
CA ASP A 221 7.48 11.51 4.15
C ASP A 221 8.87 12.17 4.00
N ALA A 222 8.89 13.45 3.63
CA ALA A 222 10.13 14.20 3.45
C ALA A 222 10.91 14.44 4.76
N GLN A 223 10.29 14.22 5.92
CA GLN A 223 10.92 14.26 7.23
C GLN A 223 11.53 12.91 7.62
N GLY A 224 11.24 11.87 6.85
CA GLY A 224 11.68 10.50 7.11
C GLY A 224 10.76 9.71 8.04
N ASN A 225 9.56 10.23 8.39
CA ASN A 225 8.59 9.45 9.15
C ASN A 225 8.05 8.31 8.30
N ILE A 226 7.80 7.17 8.93
CA ILE A 226 7.43 5.91 8.30
C ILE A 226 5.93 5.65 8.51
N TYR A 227 5.18 5.60 7.44
CA TYR A 227 3.75 5.31 7.40
C TYR A 227 3.53 3.85 7.05
N VAL A 228 2.85 3.11 7.90
CA VAL A 228 2.61 1.68 7.73
C VAL A 228 1.11 1.41 7.62
N ALA A 229 0.69 0.90 6.49
CA ALA A 229 -0.70 0.49 6.25
C ALA A 229 -1.00 -0.83 7.00
N ASP A 230 -1.46 -0.70 8.24
CA ASP A 230 -1.85 -1.82 9.11
C ASP A 230 -3.25 -2.32 8.72
N ARG A 231 -3.29 -3.00 7.58
CA ARG A 231 -4.50 -3.33 6.83
C ARG A 231 -5.53 -4.10 7.66
N GLY A 232 -5.07 -5.12 8.38
CA GLY A 232 -5.96 -5.97 9.18
C GLY A 232 -6.56 -5.26 10.39
N ASN A 233 -5.99 -4.13 10.81
CA ASN A 233 -6.50 -3.28 11.89
C ASN A 233 -7.19 -2.01 11.39
N ARG A 234 -7.36 -1.84 10.06
CA ARG A 234 -8.00 -0.68 9.42
C ARG A 234 -7.39 0.67 9.83
N ARG A 235 -6.09 0.75 9.97
CA ARG A 235 -5.38 1.98 10.34
C ARG A 235 -4.08 2.13 9.59
N ILE A 236 -3.56 3.35 9.53
CA ILE A 236 -2.18 3.65 9.15
C ILE A 236 -1.47 4.09 10.43
N GLN A 237 -0.39 3.44 10.79
CA GLN A 237 0.45 3.84 11.92
C GLN A 237 1.66 4.62 11.41
N VAL A 238 1.98 5.73 12.06
CA VAL A 238 3.10 6.60 11.69
C VAL A 238 4.16 6.53 12.76
N PHE A 239 5.37 6.22 12.36
CA PHE A 239 6.54 6.08 13.24
C PHE A 239 7.62 7.08 12.84
N ASP A 240 8.48 7.42 13.79
CA ASP A 240 9.75 8.03 13.45
C ASP A 240 10.71 6.98 12.84
N PRO A 241 11.88 7.39 12.28
CA PRO A 241 12.84 6.45 11.72
C PRO A 241 13.43 5.44 12.73
N ASP A 242 13.22 5.66 14.02
CA ASP A 242 13.66 4.76 15.08
C ASP A 242 12.56 3.83 15.60
N GLY A 243 11.38 3.88 14.98
CA GLY A 243 10.26 3.00 15.28
C GLY A 243 9.43 3.44 16.49
N MET A 244 9.56 4.68 16.94
CA MET A 244 8.66 5.25 17.94
C MET A 244 7.34 5.63 17.27
N LEU A 245 6.23 5.12 17.79
CA LEU A 245 4.90 5.46 17.29
C LEU A 245 4.59 6.94 17.56
N LEU A 246 4.28 7.69 16.51
CA LEU A 246 3.93 9.10 16.57
C LEU A 246 2.42 9.31 16.61
N ARG A 247 1.67 8.57 15.78
CA ARG A 247 0.21 8.66 15.69
C ARG A 247 -0.40 7.51 14.90
N GLU A 248 -1.70 7.40 14.98
CA GLU A 248 -2.53 6.51 14.17
C GLU A 248 -3.50 7.33 13.31
N ILE A 249 -3.79 6.85 12.11
CA ILE A 249 -4.73 7.45 11.17
C ILE A 249 -5.78 6.40 10.81
N THR A 250 -7.05 6.74 11.03
CA THR A 250 -8.19 5.92 10.64
C THR A 250 -8.99 6.64 9.57
N ILE A 251 -9.40 5.93 8.52
CA ILE A 251 -10.18 6.48 7.43
C ILE A 251 -11.66 6.10 7.62
N ASP A 252 -12.46 7.02 8.14
CA ASP A 252 -13.87 6.83 8.43
C ASP A 252 -14.77 7.66 7.49
N VAL A 253 -14.62 7.46 6.19
CA VAL A 253 -15.48 8.09 5.18
C VAL A 253 -16.72 7.21 4.97
N PRO A 254 -17.95 7.75 5.05
CA PRO A 254 -19.16 6.97 4.84
C PRO A 254 -19.17 6.23 3.52
N LEU A 255 -19.79 5.05 3.49
CA LEU A 255 -20.00 4.31 2.25
C LEU A 255 -20.86 5.13 1.27
N PRO A 256 -20.58 5.04 -0.04
CA PRO A 256 -21.45 5.63 -1.05
C PRO A 256 -22.83 4.97 -1.00
N PRO A 257 -23.90 5.67 -1.45
CA PRO A 257 -25.26 5.13 -1.41
C PRO A 257 -25.42 3.82 -2.20
N VAL A 258 -24.60 3.61 -3.22
CA VAL A 258 -24.57 2.39 -4.03
C VAL A 258 -23.14 1.87 -4.06
N VAL A 259 -22.97 0.63 -3.64
CA VAL A 259 -21.70 -0.10 -3.72
C VAL A 259 -21.89 -1.32 -4.63
N HIS A 260 -21.08 -1.40 -5.67
CA HIS A 260 -21.05 -2.58 -6.54
C HIS A 260 -20.08 -3.61 -5.95
N MET A 261 -20.52 -4.86 -5.86
CA MET A 261 -19.64 -5.97 -5.52
C MET A 261 -18.81 -6.34 -6.75
N TRP A 262 -17.54 -6.66 -6.54
CA TRP A 262 -16.60 -6.93 -7.63
C TRP A 262 -16.63 -8.38 -8.14
N MET A 263 -17.27 -9.28 -7.44
CA MET A 263 -17.44 -10.68 -7.85
C MET A 263 -18.89 -11.02 -8.12
N GLY A 264 -19.13 -11.51 -9.33
CA GLY A 264 -20.46 -11.92 -9.78
C GLY A 264 -21.39 -10.77 -10.14
N ASN A 265 -22.62 -11.09 -10.51
CA ASN A 265 -23.68 -10.10 -10.67
C ASN A 265 -24.08 -9.62 -9.27
N PRO A 266 -23.94 -8.33 -8.95
CA PRO A 266 -24.39 -7.84 -7.66
C PRO A 266 -25.90 -8.10 -7.54
N PRO A 267 -26.39 -8.54 -6.38
CA PRO A 267 -27.83 -8.54 -6.14
C PRO A 267 -28.35 -7.10 -6.31
N ALA A 268 -29.53 -6.96 -6.87
CA ALA A 268 -30.15 -5.63 -7.10
C ALA A 268 -30.32 -4.82 -5.79
N THR A 269 -30.23 -5.47 -4.66
CA THR A 269 -30.17 -4.88 -3.31
C THR A 269 -29.14 -5.64 -2.48
N PRO A 270 -28.32 -4.94 -1.66
CA PRO A 270 -27.43 -5.62 -0.72
C PRO A 270 -28.28 -6.50 0.22
N VAL A 271 -28.16 -7.81 0.08
CA VAL A 271 -28.78 -8.73 1.03
C VAL A 271 -27.92 -8.71 2.30
N VAL A 272 -28.30 -7.90 3.26
CA VAL A 272 -27.77 -8.03 4.62
C VAL A 272 -28.44 -9.27 5.21
N THR A 273 -27.76 -10.39 5.18
CA THR A 273 -28.24 -11.61 5.86
C THR A 273 -28.11 -11.38 7.38
N PRO A 274 -29.23 -11.35 8.13
CA PRO A 274 -29.14 -11.24 9.58
C PRO A 274 -28.31 -12.40 10.13
N GLY A 275 -27.30 -12.08 10.95
CA GLY A 275 -26.39 -13.07 11.54
C GLY A 275 -25.20 -13.48 10.65
N ALA A 276 -25.03 -12.92 9.45
CA ALA A 276 -23.79 -13.08 8.69
C ALA A 276 -22.62 -12.45 9.46
N ALA A 277 -21.47 -13.14 9.47
CA ALA A 277 -20.24 -12.59 10.05
C ALA A 277 -19.91 -11.26 9.36
N ALA A 278 -19.46 -10.28 10.14
CA ALA A 278 -18.94 -9.03 9.58
C ALA A 278 -17.83 -9.34 8.56
N PRO A 279 -17.73 -8.58 7.45
CA PRO A 279 -16.62 -8.72 6.52
C PRO A 279 -15.30 -8.65 7.28
N ALA A 280 -14.29 -9.41 6.83
CA ALA A 280 -12.95 -9.31 7.39
C ALA A 280 -12.50 -7.84 7.41
N ALA A 281 -11.79 -7.41 8.44
CA ALA A 281 -11.37 -6.02 8.59
C ALA A 281 -10.62 -5.49 7.35
N THR A 282 -9.89 -6.35 6.65
CA THR A 282 -9.21 -6.06 5.39
C THR A 282 -10.15 -5.71 4.23
N MET A 283 -11.41 -6.12 4.29
CA MET A 283 -12.45 -5.85 3.28
C MET A 283 -13.47 -4.83 3.79
N GLN A 284 -13.13 -4.06 4.80
CA GLN A 284 -13.96 -2.97 5.28
C GLN A 284 -13.55 -1.66 4.64
N ASN A 285 -14.51 -0.74 4.55
CA ASN A 285 -14.31 0.62 4.10
C ASN A 285 -13.14 1.30 4.83
N GLY A 286 -12.24 1.93 4.08
CA GLY A 286 -11.07 2.61 4.62
C GLY A 286 -9.94 1.70 5.10
N ALA A 287 -10.01 0.38 4.90
CA ALA A 287 -8.88 -0.51 5.18
C ALA A 287 -7.73 -0.22 4.20
N PRO A 288 -6.53 0.20 4.67
CA PRO A 288 -5.46 0.62 3.77
C PRO A 288 -4.79 -0.59 3.12
N TRP A 289 -5.05 -0.82 1.84
CA TRP A 289 -4.37 -1.85 1.05
C TRP A 289 -3.07 -1.36 0.46
N ALA A 290 -3.08 -0.16 -0.11
CA ALA A 290 -1.92 0.48 -0.70
C ALA A 290 -1.85 1.94 -0.27
N ILE A 291 -0.64 2.43 0.01
CA ILE A 291 -0.41 3.83 0.31
C ILE A 291 0.74 4.38 -0.52
N CYS A 292 0.68 5.67 -0.85
CA CYS A 292 1.82 6.43 -1.32
C CYS A 292 1.77 7.85 -0.75
N ILE A 293 2.94 8.48 -0.65
CA ILE A 293 3.09 9.88 -0.28
C ILE A 293 3.69 10.64 -1.45
N THR A 294 3.09 11.77 -1.81
CA THR A 294 3.61 12.61 -2.89
C THR A 294 5.02 13.10 -2.57
N PRO A 295 5.92 13.23 -3.57
CA PRO A 295 7.29 13.63 -3.32
C PRO A 295 7.38 15.05 -2.74
N GLY A 296 8.39 15.29 -1.88
CA GLY A 296 8.78 16.61 -1.39
C GLY A 296 9.76 17.34 -2.34
N PRO A 297 10.17 18.59 -2.05
CA PRO A 297 9.72 19.47 -0.98
C PRO A 297 8.40 20.18 -1.36
N GLY A 298 7.65 20.59 -0.38
CA GLY A 298 6.36 21.25 -0.52
C GLY A 298 5.28 20.53 0.28
N THR A 299 4.01 20.85 0.04
CA THR A 299 2.91 20.15 0.68
C THR A 299 2.83 18.73 0.15
N GLN A 300 2.97 17.77 1.04
CA GLN A 300 2.83 16.36 0.71
C GLN A 300 1.42 15.87 1.08
N TYR A 301 0.92 14.93 0.32
CA TYR A 301 -0.34 14.24 0.57
C TYR A 301 -0.10 12.74 0.64
N LEU A 302 -0.82 12.09 1.55
CA LEU A 302 -0.93 10.65 1.64
C LEU A 302 -2.14 10.19 0.83
N TYR A 303 -1.95 9.25 -0.08
CA TYR A 303 -3.02 8.55 -0.75
C TYR A 303 -3.13 7.13 -0.17
N SER A 304 -4.37 6.69 0.06
CA SER A 304 -4.67 5.34 0.55
C SER A 304 -5.78 4.73 -0.29
N ALA A 305 -5.59 3.51 -0.76
CA ALA A 305 -6.61 2.76 -1.49
C ALA A 305 -7.17 1.65 -0.62
N ASP A 306 -8.49 1.43 -0.69
CA ASP A 306 -9.13 0.25 -0.12
C ASP A 306 -9.55 -0.76 -1.20
N ALA A 307 -9.78 -2.02 -0.82
CA ALA A 307 -10.31 -3.03 -1.72
C ALA A 307 -11.84 -2.97 -1.80
N TYR A 308 -12.49 -2.43 -0.77
CA TYR A 308 -13.91 -2.21 -0.66
C TYR A 308 -14.17 -0.89 0.07
N PRO A 309 -14.98 -0.03 -0.48
CA PRO A 309 -15.77 -0.10 -1.72
C PRO A 309 -15.02 0.28 -3.01
N GLY A 310 -13.70 0.13 -3.05
CA GLY A 310 -12.88 0.43 -4.23
C GLY A 310 -12.63 1.92 -4.40
N ARG A 311 -12.21 2.60 -3.31
CA ARG A 311 -11.97 4.04 -3.27
C ARG A 311 -10.51 4.36 -3.01
N ILE A 312 -10.11 5.54 -3.44
CA ILE A 312 -8.83 6.14 -3.09
C ILE A 312 -9.11 7.42 -2.31
N TYR A 313 -8.45 7.56 -1.18
CA TYR A 313 -8.57 8.68 -0.27
C TYR A 313 -7.32 9.54 -0.37
N LYS A 314 -7.48 10.86 -0.45
CA LYS A 314 -6.42 11.85 -0.34
C LYS A 314 -6.45 12.43 1.06
N LEU A 315 -5.32 12.35 1.78
CA LEU A 315 -5.19 12.82 3.14
C LEU A 315 -4.02 13.82 3.25
N THR A 316 -4.13 14.71 4.20
CA THR A 316 -2.97 15.43 4.73
C THR A 316 -2.11 14.47 5.56
N LEU A 317 -0.85 14.81 5.81
CA LEU A 317 0.05 13.92 6.56
C LEU A 317 -0.31 13.75 8.04
N ASP A 318 -1.12 14.65 8.60
CA ASP A 318 -1.69 14.53 9.95
C ASP A 318 -2.91 13.61 10.01
N GLY A 319 -3.42 13.16 8.85
CA GLY A 319 -4.46 12.14 8.74
C GLY A 319 -5.86 12.68 8.40
N LYS A 320 -6.03 13.98 8.13
CA LYS A 320 -7.31 14.53 7.70
C LYS A 320 -7.59 14.11 6.26
N VAL A 321 -8.73 13.46 6.01
CA VAL A 321 -9.20 13.15 4.66
C VAL A 321 -9.70 14.43 3.99
N VAL A 322 -9.05 14.81 2.89
CA VAL A 322 -9.36 16.05 2.14
C VAL A 322 -10.01 15.77 0.78
N GLY A 323 -10.15 14.51 0.42
CA GLY A 323 -10.83 14.13 -0.81
C GLY A 323 -10.92 12.63 -0.98
N VAL A 324 -11.86 12.20 -1.81
CA VAL A 324 -12.10 10.79 -2.11
C VAL A 324 -12.48 10.66 -3.58
N PHE A 325 -12.14 9.54 -4.21
CA PHE A 325 -12.53 9.26 -5.58
C PHE A 325 -12.52 7.74 -5.86
N GLY A 326 -13.19 7.36 -6.93
CA GLY A 326 -13.25 5.98 -7.38
C GLY A 326 -14.41 5.18 -6.84
N SER A 327 -14.66 4.08 -7.48
CA SER A 327 -15.64 3.08 -7.11
C SER A 327 -15.22 1.72 -7.62
N MET A 328 -15.77 0.66 -7.09
CA MET A 328 -15.52 -0.70 -7.53
C MET A 328 -16.12 -0.95 -8.92
N GLY A 329 -15.40 -1.68 -9.78
CA GLY A 329 -15.88 -2.12 -11.08
C GLY A 329 -14.78 -2.33 -12.13
N HIS A 330 -15.20 -2.55 -13.38
CA HIS A 330 -14.31 -2.90 -14.50
C HIS A 330 -14.12 -1.78 -15.53
N GLN A 331 -14.94 -0.72 -15.48
CA GLN A 331 -14.83 0.39 -16.41
C GLN A 331 -13.67 1.31 -16.04
N LEU A 332 -13.30 2.24 -16.93
CA LEU A 332 -12.41 3.35 -16.58
C LEU A 332 -12.99 4.12 -15.40
N LYS A 333 -12.13 4.62 -14.52
CA LYS A 333 -12.51 5.29 -13.26
C LYS A 333 -13.13 4.36 -12.20
N GLN A 334 -13.23 3.07 -12.48
CA GLN A 334 -13.59 2.06 -11.50
C GLN A 334 -12.38 1.18 -11.20
N PHE A 335 -12.35 0.53 -10.07
CA PHE A 335 -11.19 -0.25 -9.62
C PHE A 335 -11.58 -1.69 -9.28
N GLY A 336 -10.75 -2.62 -9.75
CA GLY A 336 -10.82 -4.02 -9.39
C GLY A 336 -9.69 -4.41 -8.45
N TRP A 337 -9.80 -4.00 -7.19
CA TRP A 337 -8.82 -4.26 -6.15
C TRP A 337 -7.46 -3.60 -6.44
N VAL A 338 -7.33 -2.33 -6.08
CA VAL A 338 -6.05 -1.61 -6.13
C VAL A 338 -5.10 -2.23 -5.12
N HIS A 339 -4.02 -2.83 -5.63
CA HIS A 339 -3.03 -3.53 -4.81
C HIS A 339 -1.80 -2.67 -4.52
N GLU A 340 -1.41 -1.83 -5.46
CA GLU A 340 -0.39 -0.81 -5.26
C GLU A 340 -0.78 0.50 -5.93
N ILE A 341 -0.25 1.61 -5.42
CA ILE A 341 -0.49 2.95 -5.90
C ILE A 341 0.83 3.72 -5.97
N ALA A 342 1.05 4.44 -7.07
CA ALA A 342 2.15 5.39 -7.21
C ALA A 342 1.60 6.80 -7.42
N CYS A 343 2.17 7.78 -6.70
CA CYS A 343 1.77 9.19 -6.75
C CYS A 343 2.99 10.10 -7.03
N PRO A 344 3.51 10.11 -8.27
CA PRO A 344 4.71 10.87 -8.62
C PRO A 344 4.48 12.40 -8.61
N ALA A 345 3.23 12.84 -8.49
CA ALA A 345 2.83 14.22 -8.29
C ALA A 345 1.47 14.26 -7.59
N GLU A 346 1.10 15.42 -7.02
CA GLU A 346 -0.14 15.58 -6.26
C GLU A 346 -1.39 15.12 -7.02
N ASN A 347 -1.46 15.41 -8.31
CA ASN A 347 -2.66 15.16 -9.11
C ASN A 347 -2.44 14.12 -10.22
N GLU A 348 -1.39 13.31 -10.10
CA GLU A 348 -1.08 12.22 -11.03
C GLU A 348 -0.90 10.92 -10.25
N ILE A 349 -1.80 9.98 -10.46
CA ILE A 349 -1.86 8.72 -9.73
C ILE A 349 -1.82 7.55 -10.73
N TYR A 350 -1.12 6.51 -10.35
CA TYR A 350 -1.14 5.24 -11.07
C TYR A 350 -1.63 4.14 -10.13
N THR A 351 -2.54 3.29 -10.61
CA THR A 351 -3.10 2.18 -9.84
C THR A 351 -2.78 0.85 -10.50
N ALA A 352 -2.27 -0.09 -9.70
CA ALA A 352 -2.09 -1.48 -10.07
C ALA A 352 -3.29 -2.29 -9.59
N GLU A 353 -3.98 -2.98 -10.50
CA GLU A 353 -5.23 -3.68 -10.20
C GLU A 353 -5.09 -5.19 -10.41
N LEU A 354 -5.43 -5.97 -9.36
CA LEU A 354 -5.34 -7.42 -9.44
C LEU A 354 -6.45 -8.00 -10.33
N LEU A 355 -7.70 -7.60 -10.11
CA LEU A 355 -8.85 -8.26 -10.73
C LEU A 355 -9.16 -7.79 -12.14
N ASN A 356 -8.73 -6.58 -12.48
CA ASN A 356 -8.93 -6.04 -13.81
C ASN A 356 -7.72 -6.27 -14.73
N TRP A 357 -6.63 -6.86 -14.21
CA TRP A 357 -5.41 -7.16 -14.94
C TRP A 357 -4.87 -5.96 -15.70
N ARG A 358 -4.86 -4.82 -15.04
CA ARG A 358 -4.49 -3.55 -15.68
C ARG A 358 -3.80 -2.59 -14.74
N LEU A 359 -3.21 -1.59 -15.35
CA LEU A 359 -2.82 -0.34 -14.71
C LEU A 359 -3.71 0.79 -15.24
N GLN A 360 -4.13 1.72 -14.38
CA GLN A 360 -4.73 2.98 -14.79
C GLN A 360 -3.81 4.15 -14.43
N LYS A 361 -3.68 5.10 -15.36
CA LYS A 361 -3.14 6.44 -15.10
C LYS A 361 -4.31 7.39 -14.87
N LEU A 362 -4.32 8.06 -13.72
CA LEU A 362 -5.38 8.95 -13.27
C LEU A 362 -4.86 10.39 -13.16
N LEU A 363 -5.65 11.33 -13.64
CA LEU A 363 -5.38 12.76 -13.55
C LEU A 363 -6.48 13.40 -12.70
N LEU A 364 -6.11 13.93 -11.54
CA LEU A 364 -7.04 14.52 -10.58
C LEU A 364 -7.28 16.00 -10.91
N HIS A 365 -8.51 16.46 -10.73
CA HIS A 365 -8.95 17.84 -10.94
C HIS A 365 -9.60 18.39 -9.67
N PRO A 366 -8.83 18.55 -8.54
CA PRO A 366 -9.41 19.08 -7.32
C PRO A 366 -9.96 20.50 -7.56
N ALA A 367 -11.05 20.83 -6.88
CA ALA A 367 -11.57 22.20 -6.90
C ALA A 367 -10.48 23.15 -6.38
N LYS A 368 -10.36 24.32 -7.03
CA LYS A 368 -9.40 25.35 -6.66
C LYS A 368 -9.75 25.97 -5.30
#